data_fa8b8bd406ea6cb8a04276b639b24b25
#
_entry.id   fa8b8bd406ea6cb8a04276b639b24b25
#
_cell.length_a   1.000
_cell.length_b   1.000
_cell.length_c   1.000
_cell.angle_alpha   90.00
_cell.angle_beta   90.00
_cell.angle_gamma   90.00
#
_symmetry.space_group_name_H-M   'P 1'
#
loop_
_entity.id
_entity.type
_entity.pdbx_description
1 polymer ?
#
loop_
_entity_poly.entity_id
_entity_poly.type
_entity_poly.pdbx_seq_one_letter_code
_entity_poly.pdbx_strand_id
1 'polypeptide(L)'
;IAECLVGSEMCIRDRIGTEHEKFGFKKKDLRPISVDDIQKIFSELCSKYKWEKIIESSKIIGLKKDATSITLEPGGQIELSGAPVKNLFETCKEVNLHQDELNAVCRNYEIEFMGIGVLPKWKLSDLKLMPKKRYEIMSKYMPLVGEMGLDMMKRTTTIQANFDFASESDMKKKFRVAQSIQPVIIALY
;
A
#
# COMPACT_ATOMS: atom_id res chain seq x y z
N ILE A 1 -8.35 8.35 -4.66
CA ILE A 1 -9.32 7.75 -5.61
C ILE A 1 -10.36 8.80 -6.04
N ALA A 2 -10.78 9.72 -5.17
CA ALA A 2 -11.82 10.72 -5.50
C ALA A 2 -11.35 11.83 -6.45
N GLU A 3 -10.07 12.13 -6.52
CA GLU A 3 -9.54 13.18 -7.41
C GLU A 3 -9.40 12.72 -8.87
N CYS A 4 -9.42 11.42 -9.13
CA CYS A 4 -9.42 10.88 -10.48
C CYS A 4 -10.78 10.97 -11.22
N LEU A 5 -11.85 11.41 -10.58
CA LEU A 5 -13.19 11.34 -11.15
C LEU A 5 -13.79 12.66 -11.60
N VAL A 6 -13.13 13.81 -11.42
CA VAL A 6 -13.72 15.12 -11.76
C VAL A 6 -12.68 16.07 -12.37
N GLY A 7 -12.63 16.17 -13.67
CA GLY A 7 -11.89 17.23 -14.36
C GLY A 7 -11.55 16.90 -15.82
N SER A 8 -11.70 17.86 -16.68
CA SER A 8 -11.57 17.78 -18.14
C SER A 8 -10.16 17.47 -18.70
N GLU A 9 -9.16 17.24 -17.87
CA GLU A 9 -7.80 16.85 -18.29
C GLU A 9 -7.50 15.38 -18.04
N MET A 10 -8.49 14.57 -17.71
CA MET A 10 -8.36 13.27 -17.06
C MET A 10 -8.22 12.06 -17.95
N CYS A 11 -8.13 12.21 -19.23
CA CYS A 11 -7.77 11.09 -20.10
C CYS A 11 -6.28 11.14 -20.43
N ILE A 12 -5.42 10.98 -19.41
CA ILE A 12 -4.04 10.61 -19.65
C ILE A 12 -4.09 9.14 -20.05
N ARG A 13 -4.28 8.92 -21.35
CA ARG A 13 -4.39 7.60 -21.94
C ARG A 13 -3.15 6.78 -21.63
N ASP A 14 -3.37 5.49 -21.32
CA ASP A 14 -2.31 4.48 -21.21
C ASP A 14 -1.34 4.68 -20.05
N ARG A 15 -1.80 5.16 -18.89
CA ARG A 15 -1.03 5.18 -17.64
C ARG A 15 -1.38 3.98 -16.78
N ILE A 16 -0.38 3.55 -16.00
CA ILE A 16 -0.51 2.48 -15.01
C ILE A 16 0.00 3.01 -13.69
N GLY A 17 -0.84 3.02 -12.68
CA GLY A 17 -0.45 3.22 -11.29
C GLY A 17 -0.39 1.87 -10.57
N THR A 18 0.61 1.64 -9.75
CA THR A 18 0.74 0.39 -8.99
C THR A 18 0.73 0.65 -7.50
N GLU A 19 0.20 -0.30 -6.74
CA GLU A 19 0.22 -0.28 -5.28
C GLU A 19 0.98 -1.52 -4.80
N HIS A 20 1.91 -1.31 -3.85
CA HIS A 20 2.75 -2.38 -3.33
C HIS A 20 2.75 -2.36 -1.81
N GLU A 21 2.00 -3.25 -1.21
CA GLU A 21 1.94 -3.42 0.23
C GLU A 21 3.02 -4.37 0.75
N LYS A 22 3.52 -4.11 1.96
CA LYS A 22 4.54 -4.94 2.62
C LYS A 22 4.33 -4.97 4.12
N PHE A 23 4.53 -6.14 4.72
CA PHE A 23 4.60 -6.29 6.17
C PHE A 23 6.00 -5.98 6.69
N GLY A 24 6.07 -5.18 7.77
CA GLY A 24 7.30 -4.93 8.50
C GLY A 24 7.44 -5.83 9.73
N PHE A 25 8.67 -6.30 10.00
CA PHE A 25 8.98 -7.13 11.16
C PHE A 25 10.39 -6.88 11.69
N LYS A 26 10.57 -7.14 12.99
CA LYS A 26 11.88 -7.11 13.63
C LYS A 26 12.69 -8.37 13.27
N LYS A 27 13.93 -8.22 12.83
CA LYS A 27 14.81 -9.35 12.44
C LYS A 27 15.03 -10.34 13.56
N LYS A 28 15.18 -9.87 14.79
CA LYS A 28 15.54 -10.67 15.97
C LYS A 28 14.52 -11.76 16.31
N ASP A 29 13.23 -11.45 16.24
CA ASP A 29 12.17 -12.32 16.78
C ASP A 29 10.95 -12.42 15.85
N LEU A 30 11.05 -11.77 14.70
CA LEU A 30 10.02 -11.69 13.68
C LEU A 30 8.70 -11.05 14.16
N ARG A 31 8.72 -10.26 15.25
CA ARG A 31 7.52 -9.55 15.69
C ARG A 31 7.12 -8.46 14.70
N PRO A 32 5.81 -8.19 14.55
CA PRO A 32 5.34 -7.07 13.77
C PRO A 32 5.94 -5.76 14.29
N ILE A 33 6.19 -4.82 13.37
CA ILE A 33 6.62 -3.48 13.75
C ILE A 33 5.51 -2.73 14.48
N SER A 34 5.92 -1.85 15.39
CA SER A 34 5.01 -1.02 16.17
C SER A 34 4.72 0.31 15.47
N VAL A 35 3.71 1.04 15.96
CA VAL A 35 3.47 2.43 15.53
C VAL A 35 4.71 3.29 15.72
N ASP A 36 5.45 3.13 16.82
CA ASP A 36 6.66 3.92 17.10
C ASP A 36 7.79 3.60 16.11
N ASP A 37 7.92 2.35 15.69
CA ASP A 37 8.87 1.97 14.63
C ASP A 37 8.53 2.66 13.31
N ILE A 38 7.26 2.68 12.94
CA ILE A 38 6.78 3.35 11.73
C ILE A 38 7.03 4.87 11.80
N GLN A 39 6.76 5.51 12.95
CA GLN A 39 7.04 6.94 13.13
C GLN A 39 8.53 7.26 12.93
N LYS A 40 9.43 6.40 13.40
CA LYS A 40 10.89 6.55 13.19
C LYS A 40 11.26 6.39 11.71
N ILE A 41 10.79 5.32 11.08
CA ILE A 41 11.04 5.05 9.65
C ILE A 41 10.54 6.22 8.79
N PHE A 42 9.30 6.67 8.99
CA PHE A 42 8.73 7.77 8.23
C PHE A 42 9.48 9.09 8.45
N SER A 43 9.90 9.36 9.69
CA SER A 43 10.69 10.56 9.99
C SER A 43 12.05 10.53 9.30
N GLU A 44 12.73 9.38 9.24
CA GLU A 44 13.99 9.26 8.52
C GLU A 44 13.83 9.33 7.00
N LEU A 45 12.78 8.74 6.44
CA LEU A 45 12.47 8.89 5.01
C LEU A 45 12.27 10.37 4.64
N CYS A 46 11.58 11.14 5.48
CA CYS A 46 11.42 12.58 5.28
C CYS A 46 12.78 13.31 5.30
N SER A 47 13.62 13.03 6.30
CA SER A 47 14.88 13.73 6.47
C SER A 47 15.93 13.40 5.40
N LYS A 48 16.01 12.12 4.98
CA LYS A 48 17.00 11.64 4.03
C LYS A 48 16.60 11.80 2.58
N TYR A 49 15.31 11.59 2.27
CA TYR A 49 14.82 11.48 0.89
C TYR A 49 13.78 12.52 0.51
N LYS A 50 13.56 13.52 1.38
CA LYS A 50 12.67 14.67 1.12
C LYS A 50 11.20 14.30 0.92
N TRP A 51 10.73 13.22 1.57
CA TRP A 51 9.32 12.92 1.65
C TRP A 51 8.59 13.94 2.54
N GLU A 52 7.39 14.32 2.17
CA GLU A 52 6.50 15.19 2.94
C GLU A 52 5.59 14.36 3.83
N LYS A 53 5.36 14.81 5.07
CA LYS A 53 4.54 14.09 6.05
C LYS A 53 3.06 14.31 5.79
N ILE A 54 2.28 13.23 5.83
CA ILE A 54 0.83 13.26 5.96
C ILE A 54 0.51 12.95 7.43
N ILE A 55 -0.14 13.89 8.13
CA ILE A 55 -0.36 13.81 9.58
C ILE A 55 -1.85 13.74 9.90
N GLU A 56 -2.22 12.82 10.80
CA GLU A 56 -3.53 12.75 11.41
C GLU A 56 -3.37 12.54 12.92
N SER A 57 -4.10 13.31 13.74
CA SER A 57 -4.07 13.21 15.22
C SER A 57 -2.64 13.16 15.79
N SER A 58 -1.77 14.05 15.30
CA SER A 58 -0.35 14.17 15.71
C SER A 58 0.54 12.96 15.38
N LYS A 59 0.07 12.03 14.56
CA LYS A 59 0.86 10.89 14.05
C LYS A 59 1.07 11.00 12.56
N ILE A 60 2.24 10.58 12.08
CA ILE A 60 2.51 10.46 10.65
C ILE A 60 1.78 9.20 10.17
N ILE A 61 0.82 9.35 9.27
CA ILE A 61 0.00 8.27 8.72
C ILE A 61 0.33 7.93 7.28
N GLY A 62 1.23 8.68 6.69
CA GLY A 62 1.70 8.48 5.32
C GLY A 62 2.73 9.54 4.94
N LEU A 63 3.29 9.37 3.77
CA LEU A 63 4.26 10.28 3.16
C LEU A 63 3.86 10.58 1.73
N LYS A 64 4.22 11.75 1.21
CA LYS A 64 3.98 12.15 -0.17
C LYS A 64 5.26 12.69 -0.78
N LYS A 65 5.48 12.38 -2.06
CA LYS A 65 6.57 12.94 -2.87
C LYS A 65 6.12 12.96 -4.33
N ASP A 66 6.00 14.16 -4.89
CA ASP A 66 5.43 14.35 -6.23
C ASP A 66 4.07 13.66 -6.41
N ALA A 67 3.94 12.77 -7.38
CA ALA A 67 2.73 11.98 -7.63
C ALA A 67 2.69 10.62 -6.90
N THR A 68 3.68 10.34 -6.06
CA THR A 68 3.83 9.08 -5.33
C THR A 68 3.51 9.28 -3.86
N SER A 69 2.94 8.27 -3.21
CA SER A 69 2.75 8.29 -1.76
C SER A 69 3.15 6.96 -1.11
N ILE A 70 3.50 7.05 0.17
CA ILE A 70 3.65 5.89 1.04
C ILE A 70 2.52 5.96 2.06
N THR A 71 1.66 4.97 2.11
CA THR A 71 0.55 4.93 3.05
C THR A 71 0.75 3.86 4.11
N LEU A 72 0.06 4.06 5.23
CA LEU A 72 0.05 3.13 6.35
C LEU A 72 -1.28 2.39 6.35
N GLU A 73 -1.23 1.06 6.34
CA GLU A 73 -2.39 0.20 6.29
C GLU A 73 -2.77 -0.35 7.68
N PRO A 74 -4.01 -0.89 7.90
CA PRO A 74 -4.59 -1.12 9.23
C PRO A 74 -3.76 -1.98 10.18
N GLY A 75 -3.04 -2.97 9.68
CA GLY A 75 -2.21 -3.89 10.48
C GLY A 75 -0.73 -3.50 10.57
N GLY A 76 -0.35 -2.32 10.06
CA GLY A 76 1.03 -1.85 10.03
C GLY A 76 1.75 -2.15 8.71
N GLN A 77 1.02 -2.60 7.69
CA GLN A 77 1.57 -2.71 6.35
C GLN A 77 1.90 -1.32 5.82
N ILE A 78 3.02 -1.21 5.11
CA ILE A 78 3.41 0.00 4.38
C ILE A 78 3.13 -0.24 2.90
N GLU A 79 2.40 0.68 2.31
CA GLU A 79 2.03 0.66 0.90
C GLU A 79 2.77 1.75 0.14
N LEU A 80 3.40 1.39 -0.97
CA LEU A 80 3.77 2.35 -2.00
C LEU A 80 2.60 2.50 -2.97
N SER A 81 2.00 3.68 -3.01
CA SER A 81 1.05 4.07 -4.06
C SER A 81 1.82 4.83 -5.13
N GLY A 82 2.14 4.14 -6.22
CA GLY A 82 3.00 4.64 -7.28
C GLY A 82 2.35 5.71 -8.15
N ALA A 83 3.19 6.49 -8.82
CA ALA A 83 2.74 7.48 -9.79
C ALA A 83 2.10 6.82 -11.03
N PRO A 84 1.20 7.52 -11.74
CA PRO A 84 0.68 7.05 -13.01
C PRO A 84 1.77 7.13 -14.09
N VAL A 85 2.46 6.02 -14.32
CA VAL A 85 3.59 5.89 -15.24
C VAL A 85 3.19 5.31 -16.59
N LYS A 86 4.07 5.40 -17.60
CA LYS A 86 3.77 5.02 -18.99
C LYS A 86 4.02 3.55 -19.31
N ASN A 87 4.87 2.91 -18.56
CA ASN A 87 5.31 1.55 -18.89
C ASN A 87 5.87 0.82 -17.67
N LEU A 88 6.04 -0.48 -17.79
CA LEU A 88 6.53 -1.37 -16.75
C LEU A 88 7.96 -1.03 -16.27
N PHE A 89 8.81 -0.48 -17.13
CA PHE A 89 10.18 -0.12 -16.73
C PHE A 89 10.19 1.05 -15.74
N GLU A 90 9.31 2.02 -15.95
CA GLU A 90 9.12 3.12 -15.01
C GLU A 90 8.56 2.63 -13.67
N THR A 91 7.58 1.71 -13.71
CA THR A 91 7.07 1.03 -12.50
C THR A 91 8.18 0.30 -11.74
N CYS A 92 8.98 -0.50 -12.44
CA CYS A 92 10.11 -1.23 -11.82
C CYS A 92 11.12 -0.28 -11.18
N LYS A 93 11.44 0.83 -11.85
CA LYS A 93 12.35 1.85 -11.33
C LYS A 93 11.81 2.47 -10.04
N GLU A 94 10.54 2.82 -10.02
CA GLU A 94 9.88 3.41 -8.84
C GLU A 94 9.86 2.45 -7.65
N VAL A 95 9.46 1.21 -7.89
CA VAL A 95 9.43 0.15 -6.85
C VAL A 95 10.81 -0.13 -6.29
N ASN A 96 11.83 -0.25 -7.15
CA ASN A 96 13.21 -0.48 -6.72
C ASN A 96 13.74 0.70 -5.91
N LEU A 97 13.51 1.94 -6.35
CA LEU A 97 13.91 3.13 -5.61
C LEU A 97 13.28 3.17 -4.21
N HIS A 98 11.98 2.92 -4.12
CA HIS A 98 11.28 2.84 -2.85
C HIS A 98 11.87 1.76 -1.93
N GLN A 99 12.15 0.57 -2.49
CA GLN A 99 12.73 -0.53 -1.74
C GLN A 99 14.14 -0.20 -1.21
N ASP A 100 14.95 0.47 -2.02
CA ASP A 100 16.30 0.91 -1.63
C ASP A 100 16.25 1.96 -0.52
N GLU A 101 15.40 2.99 -0.66
CA GLU A 101 15.19 4.01 0.37
C GLU A 101 14.72 3.39 1.69
N LEU A 102 13.75 2.49 1.63
CA LEU A 102 13.18 1.80 2.79
C LEU A 102 14.23 0.91 3.48
N ASN A 103 14.94 0.10 2.72
CA ASN A 103 16.01 -0.77 3.22
C ASN A 103 17.15 0.03 3.88
N ALA A 104 17.55 1.15 3.29
CA ALA A 104 18.61 2.00 3.83
C ALA A 104 18.25 2.62 5.18
N VAL A 105 16.98 2.96 5.39
CA VAL A 105 16.46 3.45 6.68
C VAL A 105 16.32 2.30 7.68
N CYS A 106 15.75 1.18 7.28
CA CYS A 106 15.39 0.08 8.16
C CYS A 106 16.58 -0.69 8.73
N ARG A 107 17.73 -0.67 8.07
CA ARG A 107 18.99 -1.29 8.58
C ARG A 107 19.35 -0.79 9.96
N ASN A 108 19.12 0.48 10.27
CA ASN A 108 19.44 1.09 11.56
C ASN A 108 18.54 0.59 12.71
N TYR A 109 17.40 -0.04 12.38
CA TYR A 109 16.38 -0.48 13.34
C TYR A 109 16.24 -2.00 13.42
N GLU A 110 17.06 -2.73 12.65
CA GLU A 110 16.94 -4.19 12.49
C GLU A 110 15.51 -4.60 12.06
N ILE A 111 14.95 -3.84 11.13
CA ILE A 111 13.62 -4.06 10.56
C ILE A 111 13.79 -4.50 9.10
N GLU A 112 12.95 -5.43 8.69
CA GLU A 112 12.79 -5.84 7.30
C GLU A 112 11.33 -5.78 6.88
N PHE A 113 11.11 -5.65 5.58
CA PHE A 113 9.78 -5.67 4.96
C PHE A 113 9.68 -6.81 3.96
N MET A 114 8.53 -7.46 3.95
CA MET A 114 8.24 -8.57 3.05
C MET A 114 6.86 -8.40 2.41
N GLY A 115 6.79 -8.51 1.10
CA GLY A 115 5.53 -8.63 0.34
C GLY A 115 5.13 -10.10 0.28
N ILE A 116 4.14 -10.47 1.09
CA ILE A 116 3.53 -11.81 1.12
C ILE A 116 2.02 -11.65 1.21
N GLY A 117 1.26 -12.45 0.48
CA GLY A 117 -0.19 -12.28 0.42
C GLY A 117 -0.91 -12.35 1.76
N VAL A 118 -0.47 -13.23 2.67
CA VAL A 118 -1.05 -13.42 4.01
C VAL A 118 0.04 -13.63 5.04
N LEU A 119 -0.09 -13.03 6.22
CA LEU A 119 0.79 -13.28 7.36
C LEU A 119 0.64 -14.71 7.89
N PRO A 120 1.69 -15.56 7.81
CA PRO A 120 1.58 -16.95 8.20
C PRO A 120 1.69 -17.17 9.72
N LYS A 121 2.35 -16.26 10.45
CA LYS A 121 2.79 -16.49 11.82
C LYS A 121 1.90 -15.86 12.88
N TRP A 122 1.47 -14.62 12.71
CA TRP A 122 0.79 -13.87 13.76
C TRP A 122 -0.72 -13.99 13.67
N LYS A 123 -1.35 -14.05 14.85
CA LYS A 123 -2.80 -14.01 14.99
C LYS A 123 -3.29 -12.56 14.88
N LEU A 124 -4.57 -12.41 14.61
CA LEU A 124 -5.22 -11.08 14.54
C LEU A 124 -5.02 -10.25 15.82
N SER A 125 -5.02 -10.92 16.99
CA SER A 125 -4.78 -10.30 18.31
C SER A 125 -3.37 -9.72 18.48
N ASP A 126 -2.39 -10.23 17.75
CA ASP A 126 -0.99 -9.79 17.86
C ASP A 126 -0.74 -8.48 17.10
N LEU A 127 -1.64 -8.13 16.19
CA LEU A 127 -1.53 -6.99 15.31
C LEU A 127 -2.31 -5.79 15.86
N LYS A 128 -1.59 -4.73 16.21
CA LYS A 128 -2.21 -3.48 16.65
C LYS A 128 -2.82 -2.73 15.47
N LEU A 129 -3.94 -2.07 15.72
CA LEU A 129 -4.55 -1.18 14.73
C LEU A 129 -3.72 0.11 14.60
N MET A 130 -3.47 0.53 13.36
CA MET A 130 -2.75 1.76 13.08
C MET A 130 -3.61 3.00 13.31
N PRO A 131 -3.01 4.16 13.67
CA PRO A 131 -3.72 5.33 14.17
C PRO A 131 -4.35 6.18 13.07
N LYS A 132 -5.29 5.61 12.31
CA LYS A 132 -6.16 6.34 11.39
C LYS A 132 -7.61 6.20 11.82
N LYS A 133 -8.36 7.29 11.87
CA LYS A 133 -9.77 7.31 12.29
C LYS A 133 -10.64 6.36 11.45
N ARG A 134 -10.37 6.28 10.16
CA ARG A 134 -11.11 5.35 9.27
C ARG A 134 -10.96 3.89 9.71
N TYR A 135 -9.80 3.49 10.26
CA TYR A 135 -9.56 2.13 10.70
C TYR A 135 -10.29 1.79 11.99
N GLU A 136 -10.48 2.76 12.88
CA GLU A 136 -11.32 2.59 14.06
C GLU A 136 -12.78 2.33 13.69
N ILE A 137 -13.30 3.04 12.67
CA ILE A 137 -14.64 2.83 12.15
C ILE A 137 -14.75 1.45 11.49
N MET A 138 -13.82 1.13 10.60
CA MET A 138 -13.81 -0.15 9.88
C MET A 138 -13.69 -1.34 10.83
N SER A 139 -12.84 -1.26 11.86
CA SER A 139 -12.65 -2.35 12.83
C SER A 139 -13.90 -2.64 13.66
N LYS A 140 -14.78 -1.66 13.85
CA LYS A 140 -16.08 -1.84 14.51
C LYS A 140 -17.15 -2.37 13.56
N TYR A 141 -17.10 -1.96 12.29
CA TYR A 141 -18.12 -2.31 11.30
C TYR A 141 -17.90 -3.70 10.68
N MET A 142 -16.65 -4.03 10.32
CA MET A 142 -16.35 -5.27 9.60
C MET A 142 -16.86 -6.55 10.29
N PRO A 143 -16.75 -6.70 11.64
CA PRO A 143 -17.29 -7.88 12.32
C PRO A 143 -18.81 -8.01 12.27
N LEU A 144 -19.53 -6.93 11.96
CA LEU A 144 -20.99 -6.94 11.87
C LEU A 144 -21.49 -7.51 10.53
N VAL A 145 -20.62 -7.50 9.51
CA VAL A 145 -20.99 -7.86 8.12
C VAL A 145 -20.26 -9.08 7.61
N GLY A 146 -19.27 -9.61 8.34
CA GLY A 146 -18.55 -10.81 7.93
C GLY A 146 -17.45 -11.21 8.91
N GLU A 147 -17.04 -12.47 8.86
CA GLU A 147 -16.09 -13.05 9.81
C GLU A 147 -14.63 -12.74 9.46
N MET A 148 -14.29 -12.61 8.18
CA MET A 148 -12.90 -12.45 7.69
C MET A 148 -12.48 -11.00 7.46
N GLY A 149 -13.34 -10.01 7.72
CA GLY A 149 -13.06 -8.60 7.42
C GLY A 149 -11.84 -8.05 8.16
N LEU A 150 -11.66 -8.40 9.42
CA LEU A 150 -10.49 -7.96 10.20
C LEU A 150 -9.20 -8.69 9.80
N ASP A 151 -9.27 -9.95 9.40
CA ASP A 151 -8.14 -10.70 8.86
C ASP A 151 -7.68 -10.08 7.55
N MET A 152 -8.59 -9.79 6.64
CA MET A 152 -8.31 -9.09 5.39
C MET A 152 -7.63 -7.73 5.66
N MET A 153 -8.16 -6.91 6.55
CA MET A 153 -7.61 -5.59 6.87
C MET A 153 -6.20 -5.64 7.47
N LYS A 154 -5.92 -6.59 8.35
CA LYS A 154 -4.71 -6.58 9.19
C LYS A 154 -3.68 -7.63 8.83
N ARG A 155 -4.06 -8.67 8.10
CA ARG A 155 -3.22 -9.85 7.85
C ARG A 155 -2.93 -10.12 6.38
N THR A 156 -3.42 -9.28 5.47
CA THR A 156 -3.14 -9.44 4.03
C THR A 156 -2.35 -8.27 3.48
N THR A 157 -1.62 -8.53 2.41
CA THR A 157 -1.01 -7.51 1.53
C THR A 157 -1.26 -7.87 0.09
N THR A 158 -1.31 -6.86 -0.76
CA THR A 158 -1.57 -7.01 -2.19
C THR A 158 -0.53 -6.28 -3.03
N ILE A 159 -0.46 -6.67 -4.29
CA ILE A 159 0.06 -5.85 -5.39
C ILE A 159 -1.13 -5.52 -6.27
N GLN A 160 -1.37 -4.25 -6.52
CA GLN A 160 -2.47 -3.77 -7.33
C GLN A 160 -1.95 -3.00 -8.54
N ALA A 161 -2.67 -3.09 -9.66
CA ALA A 161 -2.44 -2.29 -10.84
C ALA A 161 -3.71 -1.53 -11.20
N ASN A 162 -3.59 -0.20 -11.28
CA ASN A 162 -4.66 0.71 -11.64
C ASN A 162 -4.50 1.12 -13.10
N PHE A 163 -5.49 0.84 -13.92
CA PHE A 163 -5.47 1.12 -15.35
C PHE A 163 -6.37 2.30 -15.68
N ASP A 164 -5.85 3.24 -16.45
CA ASP A 164 -6.64 4.30 -17.04
C ASP A 164 -7.57 3.78 -18.16
N PHE A 165 -8.59 4.55 -18.45
CA PHE A 165 -9.45 4.32 -19.61
C PHE A 165 -9.80 5.65 -20.30
N ALA A 166 -9.92 5.61 -21.64
CA ALA A 166 -10.13 6.78 -22.47
C ALA A 166 -11.62 7.12 -22.71
N SER A 167 -12.52 6.18 -22.45
CA SER A 167 -13.96 6.31 -22.65
C SER A 167 -14.72 5.21 -21.90
N GLU A 168 -16.04 5.34 -21.79
CA GLU A 168 -16.88 4.27 -21.23
C GLU A 168 -16.75 2.96 -22.03
N SER A 169 -16.64 3.05 -23.34
CA SER A 169 -16.44 1.88 -24.20
C SER A 169 -15.09 1.18 -23.92
N ASP A 170 -14.03 1.96 -23.75
CA ASP A 170 -12.70 1.45 -23.38
C ASP A 170 -12.72 0.83 -21.98
N MET A 171 -13.35 1.48 -21.01
CA MET A 171 -13.54 0.95 -19.66
C MET A 171 -14.27 -0.41 -19.70
N LYS A 172 -15.38 -0.51 -20.41
CA LYS A 172 -16.13 -1.77 -20.55
C LYS A 172 -15.28 -2.88 -21.15
N LYS A 173 -14.45 -2.57 -22.15
CA LYS A 173 -13.54 -3.52 -22.78
C LYS A 173 -12.45 -3.99 -21.79
N LYS A 174 -11.76 -3.05 -21.15
CA LYS A 174 -10.71 -3.34 -20.16
C LYS A 174 -11.26 -4.16 -18.99
N PHE A 175 -12.43 -3.78 -18.47
CA PHE A 175 -13.10 -4.50 -17.39
C PHE A 175 -13.43 -5.95 -17.76
N ARG A 176 -13.99 -6.18 -18.96
CA ARG A 176 -14.27 -7.54 -19.48
C ARG A 176 -13.01 -8.36 -19.60
N VAL A 177 -11.93 -7.80 -20.13
CA VAL A 177 -10.64 -8.49 -20.25
C VAL A 177 -10.12 -8.85 -18.86
N ALA A 178 -10.09 -7.91 -17.93
CA ALA A 178 -9.62 -8.13 -16.55
C ALA A 178 -10.41 -9.27 -15.87
N GLN A 179 -11.74 -9.27 -15.99
CA GLN A 179 -12.57 -10.35 -15.45
C GLN A 179 -12.29 -11.71 -16.12
N SER A 180 -12.06 -11.71 -17.42
CA SER A 180 -11.83 -12.96 -18.18
C SER A 180 -10.49 -13.61 -17.88
N ILE A 181 -9.46 -12.82 -17.55
CA ILE A 181 -8.12 -13.35 -17.25
C ILE A 181 -7.92 -13.75 -15.78
N GLN A 182 -8.86 -13.42 -14.88
CA GLN A 182 -8.72 -13.73 -13.45
C GLN A 182 -8.36 -15.20 -13.15
N PRO A 183 -9.00 -16.23 -13.77
CA PRO A 183 -8.62 -17.61 -13.50
C PRO A 183 -7.17 -17.92 -13.88
N VAL A 184 -6.67 -17.28 -14.94
CA VAL A 184 -5.28 -17.45 -15.40
C VAL A 184 -4.32 -16.80 -14.40
N ILE A 185 -4.63 -15.58 -13.93
CA ILE A 185 -3.83 -14.88 -12.93
C ILE A 185 -3.77 -15.69 -11.63
N ILE A 186 -4.91 -16.19 -11.13
CA ILE A 186 -4.95 -17.04 -9.92
C ILE A 186 -4.11 -18.32 -10.08
N ALA A 187 -4.03 -18.86 -11.29
CA ALA A 187 -3.24 -20.06 -11.54
C ALA A 187 -1.72 -19.79 -11.67
N LEU A 188 -1.32 -18.55 -11.94
CA LEU A 188 0.08 -18.13 -12.08
C LEU A 188 0.71 -17.68 -10.76
N TYR A 189 -0.09 -17.19 -9.82
CA TYR A 189 0.33 -16.62 -8.53
C TYR A 189 -0.37 -17.30 -7.34
#